data_1eb094876cf310ca9a5cb455d0296c8b
#
_entry.id   1eb094876cf310ca9a5cb455d0296c8b
#
_cell.length_a   1.000
_cell.length_b   1.000
_cell.length_c   1.000
_cell.angle_alpha   90.00
_cell.angle_beta   90.00
_cell.angle_gamma   90.00
#
_symmetry.space_group_name_H-M   'P 1'
#
loop_
_entity.id
_entity.type
_entity.pdbx_description
1 polymer ?
#
loop_
_entity_poly.entity_id
_entity_poly.type
_entity_poly.pdbx_seq_one_letter_code
_entity_poly.pdbx_strand_id
1 'polypeptide(L)'
;MTDCQHQAEAYEAHSSRRDDAESPTSTKRVAASRRFDRRTALFGAGAAALAATAAACTTASAPETPVRPVPVAPTTLPATAATPPSSESGETQAHILHVARRLSFGPTPQLLDAIQAAGTTSWIDQQLAWESIDDSAMDGILASYPRALMTATEISANLDQKRTRQEMAAATVARAIWGKRQLHELLVDFWSNHLNVNINHDATTRHKPTDDRDVIRRYATGRFADMLVASAKSPAMLLYLDQALSRADGGRLPIENYAREMLELHTVGIDGGYDEADVKEVAYLLSGWGIANRNDGGFQFRPQWHNMGPLATGGDVLGWRPNGLTGVAAGESLLVYLARHEKTATRLAYKLAVRFIGEHVQPTDGVVSSAAQAYTANDTAIAPMVRSLLLSPEFRASSGRKMRRPIEYFASILRSVQLQWDPARATNLSSTVLSQLSLLGQVPLAWETPDGYPDFDAHWTTAGAMVARWNLATLGSNSFGAPSPQFDANRILGTPAPATVGDAIDRAAIAILGEPLEASSRAAILSASGQTSTTPWKTTSNARAVIAYVLQTPQNQIR
;
A
#
# COMPACT_ATOMS: atom_id res chain seq x y z
N MET A 1 23.48 26.16 -24.27
CA MET A 1 23.96 24.89 -24.90
C MET A 1 25.29 24.42 -24.31
N THR A 2 26.08 25.27 -23.70
CA THR A 2 27.41 24.95 -23.10
C THR A 2 27.36 24.39 -21.68
N ASP A 3 26.30 24.65 -20.93
CA ASP A 3 26.21 24.27 -19.53
C ASP A 3 25.77 22.79 -19.28
N CYS A 4 25.09 22.17 -20.23
CA CYS A 4 24.65 20.78 -20.14
C CYS A 4 25.79 19.76 -20.41
N GLN A 5 26.80 20.14 -21.21
CA GLN A 5 27.95 19.27 -21.48
C GLN A 5 28.93 19.23 -20.31
N HIS A 6 29.12 20.33 -19.58
CA HIS A 6 30.01 20.36 -18.43
C HIS A 6 29.48 19.57 -17.20
N GLN A 7 28.18 19.41 -17.07
CA GLN A 7 27.61 18.61 -15.97
C GLN A 7 27.65 17.10 -16.23
N ALA A 8 27.65 16.67 -17.48
CA ALA A 8 27.85 15.27 -17.85
C ALA A 8 29.29 14.82 -17.63
N GLU A 9 30.26 15.68 -17.98
CA GLU A 9 31.70 15.41 -17.77
C GLU A 9 32.09 15.39 -16.30
N ALA A 10 31.44 16.17 -15.44
CA ALA A 10 31.68 16.16 -14.00
C ALA A 10 31.18 14.89 -13.30
N TYR A 11 30.16 14.21 -13.87
CA TYR A 11 29.65 12.94 -13.31
C TYR A 11 30.56 11.76 -13.70
N GLU A 12 31.10 11.73 -14.90
CA GLU A 12 32.09 10.71 -15.32
C GLU A 12 33.41 10.86 -14.56
N ALA A 13 33.84 12.10 -14.26
CA ALA A 13 35.07 12.35 -13.47
C ALA A 13 34.97 11.94 -12.01
N HIS A 14 33.77 11.83 -11.41
CA HIS A 14 33.59 11.40 -10.03
C HIS A 14 33.51 9.87 -9.88
N SER A 15 33.10 9.16 -10.92
CA SER A 15 33.05 7.69 -10.97
C SER A 15 34.45 7.07 -11.16
N SER A 16 35.36 7.77 -11.83
CA SER A 16 36.72 7.27 -12.13
C SER A 16 37.75 7.51 -11.05
N ARG A 17 37.45 8.23 -9.95
CA ARG A 17 38.40 8.56 -8.86
C ARG A 17 38.31 7.68 -7.62
N ARG A 18 37.57 6.58 -7.64
CA ARG A 18 37.48 5.66 -6.48
C ARG A 18 38.29 4.37 -6.59
N ASP A 19 39.05 4.16 -7.66
CA ASP A 19 39.76 2.90 -7.90
C ASP A 19 41.31 3.00 -7.88
N ASP A 20 41.91 4.02 -7.26
CA ASP A 20 43.37 4.09 -7.11
C ASP A 20 43.79 4.23 -5.65
N ALA A 21 43.85 3.12 -4.92
CA ALA A 21 44.77 2.94 -3.80
C ALA A 21 44.95 1.45 -3.45
N GLU A 22 46.21 1.00 -3.64
CA GLU A 22 46.88 -0.17 -3.06
C GLU A 22 46.70 -1.53 -3.75
N SER A 23 47.71 -1.86 -4.57
CA SER A 23 48.28 -3.17 -4.79
C SER A 23 49.63 -3.27 -3.97
N PRO A 24 50.17 -4.44 -3.51
CA PRO A 24 50.45 -5.60 -4.37
C PRO A 24 50.32 -7.01 -3.72
N THR A 25 50.39 -7.98 -4.59
CA THR A 25 50.91 -9.37 -4.55
C THR A 25 49.91 -10.51 -4.75
N SER A 26 50.04 -11.05 -5.96
CA SER A 26 50.10 -12.46 -6.37
C SER A 26 49.23 -13.52 -5.68
N THR A 27 48.24 -14.08 -6.40
CA THR A 27 48.25 -15.49 -6.86
C THR A 27 47.02 -15.81 -7.72
N LYS A 28 47.26 -16.52 -8.83
CA LYS A 28 46.26 -17.01 -9.79
C LYS A 28 45.24 -17.93 -9.10
N ARG A 29 43.93 -17.68 -9.26
CA ARG A 29 42.91 -18.73 -9.26
C ARG A 29 41.81 -18.43 -10.27
N VAL A 30 41.42 -19.50 -10.93
CA VAL A 30 40.50 -19.67 -12.04
C VAL A 30 39.11 -19.11 -11.72
N ALA A 31 38.55 -18.33 -12.65
CA ALA A 31 37.20 -17.81 -12.61
C ALA A 31 36.17 -18.93 -12.90
N ALA A 32 35.38 -19.28 -11.92
CA ALA A 32 34.13 -20.01 -12.14
C ALA A 32 32.99 -19.00 -11.95
N SER A 33 32.28 -18.71 -13.05
CA SER A 33 31.08 -17.89 -13.05
C SER A 33 29.97 -18.58 -12.24
N ARG A 34 29.68 -18.09 -11.04
CA ARG A 34 28.48 -18.47 -10.31
C ARG A 34 27.34 -17.56 -10.75
N ARG A 35 26.38 -18.12 -11.46
CA ARG A 35 25.07 -17.52 -11.66
C ARG A 35 24.42 -17.35 -10.27
N PHE A 36 24.14 -16.12 -9.89
CA PHE A 36 23.41 -15.80 -8.66
C PHE A 36 21.92 -16.11 -8.87
N ASP A 37 21.41 -17.13 -8.18
CA ASP A 37 20.00 -17.49 -8.19
C ASP A 37 19.25 -16.53 -7.27
N ARG A 38 18.44 -15.64 -7.87
CA ARG A 38 17.66 -14.60 -7.17
C ARG A 38 16.58 -15.13 -6.22
N ARG A 39 16.27 -16.43 -6.26
CA ARG A 39 15.30 -17.03 -5.33
C ARG A 39 15.74 -17.05 -3.88
N THR A 40 17.03 -16.91 -3.60
CA THR A 40 17.59 -16.94 -2.23
C THR A 40 17.77 -15.55 -1.61
N ALA A 41 17.68 -14.46 -2.38
CA ALA A 41 17.89 -13.09 -1.90
C ALA A 41 16.66 -12.45 -1.24
N LEU A 42 15.46 -13.02 -1.47
CA LEU A 42 14.18 -12.48 -0.95
C LEU A 42 13.92 -12.77 0.54
N PHE A 43 14.75 -13.55 1.21
CA PHE A 43 14.57 -13.91 2.63
C PHE A 43 15.67 -13.41 3.58
N GLY A 44 16.64 -12.62 3.12
CA GLY A 44 17.85 -12.27 3.86
C GLY A 44 17.98 -10.87 4.45
N ALA A 45 17.15 -9.90 4.07
CA ALA A 45 17.40 -8.49 4.39
C ALA A 45 16.68 -7.95 5.65
N GLY A 46 15.91 -8.75 6.36
CA GLY A 46 15.13 -8.33 7.54
C GLY A 46 15.78 -8.52 8.92
N ALA A 47 16.98 -9.08 9.02
CA ALA A 47 17.53 -9.57 10.30
C ALA A 47 18.79 -8.84 10.82
N ALA A 48 19.23 -7.74 10.22
CA ALA A 48 20.52 -7.13 10.56
C ALA A 48 20.49 -5.84 11.41
N ALA A 49 19.35 -5.41 11.96
CA ALA A 49 19.25 -4.13 12.68
C ALA A 49 18.88 -4.22 14.18
N LEU A 50 18.98 -5.39 14.83
CA LEU A 50 18.65 -5.54 16.26
C LEU A 50 19.66 -6.40 17.05
N ALA A 51 20.94 -6.21 16.82
CA ALA A 51 21.98 -6.86 17.62
C ALA A 51 22.99 -5.85 18.17
N ALA A 52 22.55 -4.98 19.09
CA ALA A 52 23.46 -4.23 19.96
C ALA A 52 22.71 -3.82 21.24
N THR A 53 22.55 -4.74 22.17
CA THR A 53 22.55 -4.56 23.64
C THR A 53 22.02 -5.82 24.32
N ALA A 54 22.89 -6.80 24.58
CA ALA A 54 22.80 -7.72 25.73
C ALA A 54 24.06 -8.59 25.76
N ALA A 55 25.08 -8.09 26.37
CA ALA A 55 26.20 -8.91 26.82
C ALA A 55 26.08 -9.02 28.33
N ALA A 56 25.76 -10.21 28.81
CA ALA A 56 26.27 -10.86 30.02
C ALA A 56 25.36 -12.03 30.40
N CYS A 57 25.84 -13.22 30.19
CA CYS A 57 25.91 -14.36 31.11
C CYS A 57 26.13 -15.63 30.31
N THR A 58 27.39 -16.08 30.36
CA THR A 58 27.85 -17.38 29.85
C THR A 58 27.59 -18.46 30.88
N THR A 59 26.92 -19.56 30.50
CA THR A 59 27.27 -20.90 30.97
C THR A 59 27.04 -21.89 29.83
N ALA A 60 28.03 -22.71 29.57
CA ALA A 60 28.11 -23.66 28.48
C ALA A 60 27.23 -24.90 28.74
N SER A 61 26.58 -25.40 27.71
CA SER A 61 26.12 -26.79 27.61
C SER A 61 26.19 -27.27 26.16
N ALA A 62 26.48 -28.56 26.01
CA ALA A 62 26.91 -29.29 24.82
C ALA A 62 25.88 -29.33 23.67
N PRO A 63 26.31 -29.75 22.45
CA PRO A 63 25.49 -29.62 21.24
C PRO A 63 24.44 -30.70 21.12
N GLU A 64 23.19 -30.29 20.95
CA GLU A 64 22.09 -31.16 20.55
C GLU A 64 21.94 -31.22 19.03
N THR A 65 21.71 -32.42 18.54
CA THR A 65 21.45 -32.79 17.13
C THR A 65 20.17 -32.12 16.62
N PRO A 66 20.09 -31.71 15.35
CA PRO A 66 18.89 -31.06 14.79
C PRO A 66 17.75 -32.07 14.62
N VAL A 67 16.65 -31.82 15.34
CA VAL A 67 15.39 -32.53 15.17
C VAL A 67 14.69 -32.00 13.91
N ARG A 68 14.42 -32.91 12.98
CA ARG A 68 13.65 -32.66 11.77
C ARG A 68 12.20 -32.31 12.11
N PRO A 69 11.58 -31.23 11.58
CA PRO A 69 10.17 -30.95 11.87
C PRO A 69 9.27 -32.01 11.23
N VAL A 70 8.37 -32.57 12.04
CA VAL A 70 7.29 -33.47 11.63
C VAL A 70 6.20 -32.61 10.97
N PRO A 71 5.65 -32.99 9.81
CA PRO A 71 4.54 -32.25 9.22
C PRO A 71 3.30 -32.36 10.10
N VAL A 72 2.80 -31.23 10.58
CA VAL A 72 1.50 -31.15 11.26
C VAL A 72 0.43 -31.21 10.18
N ALA A 73 -0.40 -32.25 10.22
CA ALA A 73 -1.56 -32.37 9.37
C ALA A 73 -2.55 -31.21 9.63
N PRO A 74 -3.21 -30.67 8.61
CA PRO A 74 -4.19 -29.60 8.80
C PRO A 74 -5.37 -30.13 9.64
N THR A 75 -5.60 -29.53 10.78
CA THR A 75 -6.79 -29.77 11.60
C THR A 75 -7.99 -29.21 10.85
N THR A 76 -8.80 -30.09 10.28
CA THR A 76 -10.10 -29.72 9.72
C THR A 76 -11.03 -29.30 10.85
N LEU A 77 -11.36 -28.00 10.88
CA LEU A 77 -12.49 -27.52 11.71
C LEU A 77 -13.79 -28.12 11.16
N PRO A 78 -14.73 -28.55 12.01
CA PRO A 78 -15.99 -29.10 11.56
C PRO A 78 -16.79 -28.04 10.80
N ALA A 79 -17.18 -28.34 9.56
CA ALA A 79 -18.08 -27.54 8.79
C ALA A 79 -19.46 -27.56 9.47
N THR A 80 -19.82 -26.48 10.14
CA THR A 80 -21.20 -26.23 10.53
C THR A 80 -21.97 -25.94 9.24
N ALA A 81 -22.87 -26.82 8.87
CA ALA A 81 -23.77 -26.66 7.75
C ALA A 81 -24.62 -25.39 7.96
N ALA A 82 -24.32 -24.33 7.21
CA ALA A 82 -25.16 -23.16 7.14
C ALA A 82 -26.36 -23.49 6.25
N THR A 83 -27.54 -23.47 6.83
CA THR A 83 -28.83 -23.48 6.10
C THR A 83 -28.90 -22.25 5.21
N PRO A 84 -29.28 -22.36 3.93
CA PRO A 84 -29.40 -21.20 3.06
C PRO A 84 -30.54 -20.30 3.54
N PRO A 85 -30.34 -18.95 3.61
CA PRO A 85 -31.42 -18.05 3.96
C PRO A 85 -32.41 -17.94 2.83
N SER A 86 -33.67 -18.15 3.15
CA SER A 86 -34.84 -17.88 2.32
C SER A 86 -35.10 -16.38 2.25
N SER A 87 -35.36 -15.90 1.02
CA SER A 87 -36.09 -14.68 0.63
C SER A 87 -35.50 -13.30 0.86
N GLU A 88 -35.47 -12.57 -0.23
CA GLU A 88 -35.34 -11.13 -0.44
C GLU A 88 -36.12 -10.32 0.60
N SER A 89 -35.41 -9.73 1.56
CA SER A 89 -35.67 -8.40 2.18
C SER A 89 -34.76 -8.22 3.40
N GLY A 90 -33.72 -7.42 3.27
CA GLY A 90 -32.92 -6.95 4.40
C GLY A 90 -31.46 -7.45 4.36
N GLU A 91 -30.58 -6.55 4.00
CA GLU A 91 -29.14 -6.76 4.23
C GLU A 91 -28.92 -7.01 5.72
N THR A 92 -28.15 -8.07 6.05
CA THR A 92 -27.87 -8.37 7.44
C THR A 92 -26.88 -7.35 8.00
N GLN A 93 -27.03 -6.98 9.27
CA GLN A 93 -26.08 -6.11 9.97
C GLN A 93 -24.62 -6.63 9.85
N ALA A 94 -24.44 -7.94 9.84
CA ALA A 94 -23.13 -8.57 9.63
C ALA A 94 -22.54 -8.23 8.24
N HIS A 95 -23.36 -8.18 7.19
CA HIS A 95 -22.88 -7.81 5.87
C HIS A 95 -22.56 -6.31 5.76
N ILE A 96 -23.37 -5.44 6.35
CA ILE A 96 -23.09 -4.00 6.47
C ILE A 96 -21.76 -3.79 7.17
N LEU A 97 -21.54 -4.48 8.29
CA LEU A 97 -20.30 -4.39 9.05
C LEU A 97 -19.09 -4.92 8.25
N HIS A 98 -19.27 -6.03 7.51
CA HIS A 98 -18.24 -6.54 6.61
C HIS A 98 -17.85 -5.52 5.54
N VAL A 99 -18.82 -4.91 4.86
CA VAL A 99 -18.58 -3.85 3.87
C VAL A 99 -17.84 -2.67 4.52
N ALA A 100 -18.30 -2.19 5.68
CA ALA A 100 -17.66 -1.10 6.40
C ALA A 100 -16.20 -1.43 6.77
N ARG A 101 -15.92 -2.62 7.27
CA ARG A 101 -14.58 -3.06 7.68
C ARG A 101 -13.65 -3.27 6.49
N ARG A 102 -14.15 -3.86 5.39
CA ARG A 102 -13.33 -4.24 4.24
C ARG A 102 -13.10 -3.09 3.27
N LEU A 103 -14.06 -2.18 3.12
CA LEU A 103 -14.05 -1.11 2.13
C LEU A 103 -13.82 0.28 2.74
N SER A 104 -13.36 0.32 4.01
CA SER A 104 -12.87 1.55 4.66
C SER A 104 -11.66 1.25 5.54
N PHE A 105 -11.04 2.31 6.06
CA PHE A 105 -9.96 2.19 7.04
C PHE A 105 -10.45 1.88 8.46
N GLY A 106 -11.73 1.62 8.64
CA GLY A 106 -12.34 1.19 9.90
C GLY A 106 -13.78 1.69 10.03
N PRO A 107 -14.68 0.87 10.63
CA PRO A 107 -16.06 1.26 10.82
C PRO A 107 -16.16 2.44 11.79
N THR A 108 -17.17 3.28 11.56
CA THR A 108 -17.65 4.30 12.51
C THR A 108 -19.17 4.20 12.54
N PRO A 109 -19.85 4.63 13.64
CA PRO A 109 -21.31 4.65 13.66
C PRO A 109 -21.91 5.33 12.45
N GLN A 110 -21.39 6.50 12.07
CA GLN A 110 -21.86 7.29 10.93
C GLN A 110 -21.68 6.55 9.59
N LEU A 111 -20.60 5.77 9.44
CA LEU A 111 -20.37 4.97 8.23
C LEU A 111 -21.36 3.81 8.15
N LEU A 112 -21.61 3.12 9.27
CA LEU A 112 -22.57 2.02 9.34
C LEU A 112 -23.99 2.52 9.01
N ASP A 113 -24.41 3.66 9.59
CA ASP A 113 -25.68 4.30 9.30
C ASP A 113 -25.81 4.68 7.82
N ALA A 114 -24.73 5.24 7.22
CA ALA A 114 -24.70 5.62 5.81
C ALA A 114 -24.83 4.40 4.88
N ILE A 115 -24.14 3.29 5.18
CA ILE A 115 -24.24 2.05 4.40
C ILE A 115 -25.65 1.44 4.55
N GLN A 116 -26.19 1.42 5.76
CA GLN A 116 -27.53 0.90 6.02
C GLN A 116 -28.59 1.71 5.29
N ALA A 117 -28.48 3.04 5.28
CA ALA A 117 -29.44 3.92 4.61
C ALA A 117 -29.39 3.81 3.08
N ALA A 118 -28.20 3.65 2.50
CA ALA A 118 -28.02 3.56 1.05
C ALA A 118 -28.25 2.14 0.50
N GLY A 119 -28.03 1.11 1.33
CA GLY A 119 -27.80 -0.26 0.92
C GLY A 119 -26.36 -0.48 0.44
N THR A 120 -25.81 -1.69 0.68
CA THR A 120 -24.38 -1.99 0.43
C THR A 120 -24.00 -1.82 -1.03
N THR A 121 -24.84 -2.29 -1.96
CA THR A 121 -24.57 -2.14 -3.41
C THR A 121 -24.53 -0.68 -3.83
N SER A 122 -25.55 0.11 -3.46
CA SER A 122 -25.60 1.54 -3.81
C SER A 122 -24.45 2.32 -3.16
N TRP A 123 -24.08 1.99 -1.93
CA TRP A 123 -22.94 2.62 -1.25
C TRP A 123 -21.61 2.31 -1.97
N ILE A 124 -21.39 1.05 -2.40
CA ILE A 124 -20.24 0.65 -3.20
C ILE A 124 -20.18 1.45 -4.50
N ASP A 125 -21.31 1.55 -5.22
CA ASP A 125 -21.40 2.29 -6.47
C ASP A 125 -21.10 3.79 -6.27
N GLN A 126 -21.60 4.41 -5.19
CA GLN A 126 -21.25 5.78 -4.80
C GLN A 126 -19.75 5.95 -4.52
N GLN A 127 -19.13 5.00 -3.80
CA GLN A 127 -17.71 5.05 -3.52
C GLN A 127 -16.82 4.88 -4.77
N LEU A 128 -17.26 4.09 -5.74
CA LEU A 128 -16.58 3.94 -7.03
C LEU A 128 -16.74 5.21 -7.91
N ALA A 129 -17.81 5.97 -7.75
CA ALA A 129 -18.04 7.27 -8.37
C ALA A 129 -17.61 8.41 -7.42
N TRP A 130 -16.41 8.29 -6.85
CA TRP A 130 -15.89 9.11 -5.75
C TRP A 130 -15.92 10.62 -6.00
N GLU A 131 -15.85 11.06 -7.26
CA GLU A 131 -15.91 12.48 -7.63
C GLU A 131 -17.24 13.13 -7.19
N SER A 132 -18.32 12.36 -7.15
CA SER A 132 -19.64 12.82 -6.73
C SER A 132 -19.78 12.98 -5.20
N ILE A 133 -18.83 12.47 -4.41
CA ILE A 133 -18.86 12.55 -2.95
C ILE A 133 -18.30 13.91 -2.52
N ASP A 134 -19.11 14.72 -1.85
CA ASP A 134 -18.64 15.94 -1.20
C ASP A 134 -17.72 15.60 -0.02
N ASP A 135 -16.44 15.87 -0.20
CA ASP A 135 -15.38 15.71 0.80
C ASP A 135 -14.60 17.02 1.03
N SER A 136 -15.27 18.17 0.81
CA SER A 136 -14.68 19.51 0.92
C SER A 136 -14.11 19.81 2.31
N ALA A 137 -14.62 19.19 3.37
CA ALA A 137 -14.03 19.27 4.69
C ALA A 137 -12.58 18.74 4.72
N MET A 138 -12.23 17.79 3.84
CA MET A 138 -10.88 17.26 3.73
C MET A 138 -9.90 18.31 3.19
N ASP A 139 -10.34 19.26 2.36
CA ASP A 139 -9.50 20.33 1.83
C ASP A 139 -8.95 21.22 2.96
N GLY A 140 -9.80 21.52 3.96
CA GLY A 140 -9.39 22.24 5.16
C GLY A 140 -8.33 21.51 6.00
N ILE A 141 -8.41 20.17 6.07
CA ILE A 141 -7.42 19.34 6.74
C ILE A 141 -6.11 19.31 5.95
N LEU A 142 -6.19 19.13 4.64
CA LEU A 142 -5.03 19.05 3.74
C LEU A 142 -4.28 20.38 3.63
N ALA A 143 -4.93 21.53 3.85
CA ALA A 143 -4.28 22.83 3.93
C ALA A 143 -3.18 22.89 5.02
N SER A 144 -3.25 21.99 6.03
CA SER A 144 -2.21 21.84 7.05
C SER A 144 -0.99 21.03 6.58
N TYR A 145 -1.06 20.41 5.41
CA TYR A 145 -0.01 19.61 4.78
C TYR A 145 0.28 20.11 3.36
N PRO A 146 0.70 21.38 3.19
CA PRO A 146 0.75 22.02 1.88
C PRO A 146 1.65 21.32 0.88
N ARG A 147 2.74 20.67 1.33
CA ARG A 147 3.66 19.97 0.43
C ARG A 147 3.03 18.77 -0.28
N ALA A 148 1.99 18.18 0.27
CA ALA A 148 1.21 17.14 -0.40
C ALA A 148 0.39 17.65 -1.59
N LEU A 149 0.20 18.98 -1.67
CA LEU A 149 -0.57 19.65 -2.73
C LEU A 149 0.32 20.43 -3.72
N MET A 150 1.59 20.68 -3.36
CA MET A 150 2.55 21.45 -4.15
C MET A 150 2.97 20.72 -5.42
N THR A 151 3.36 21.49 -6.41
CA THR A 151 4.07 21.05 -7.61
C THR A 151 5.54 20.79 -7.31
N ALA A 152 6.24 20.06 -8.20
CA ALA A 152 7.67 19.85 -8.08
C ALA A 152 8.47 21.16 -8.08
N THR A 153 8.04 22.17 -8.86
CA THR A 153 8.64 23.51 -8.90
C THR A 153 8.53 24.22 -7.54
N GLU A 154 7.35 24.22 -6.93
CA GLU A 154 7.14 24.84 -5.61
C GLU A 154 7.94 24.16 -4.51
N ILE A 155 8.04 22.82 -4.54
CA ILE A 155 8.88 22.06 -3.60
C ILE A 155 10.37 22.37 -3.83
N SER A 156 10.81 22.48 -5.08
CA SER A 156 12.19 22.77 -5.44
C SER A 156 12.62 24.18 -5.03
N ALA A 157 11.70 25.14 -5.08
CA ALA A 157 11.96 26.52 -4.64
C ALA A 157 12.31 26.63 -3.14
N ASN A 158 11.80 25.69 -2.32
CA ASN A 158 12.09 25.58 -0.89
C ASN A 158 12.20 24.10 -0.50
N LEU A 159 13.29 23.46 -0.94
CA LEU A 159 13.47 22.03 -0.78
C LEU A 159 13.74 21.65 0.69
N ASP A 160 12.75 20.99 1.28
CA ASP A 160 12.86 20.30 2.56
C ASP A 160 12.31 18.88 2.37
N GLN A 161 13.19 17.95 2.02
CA GLN A 161 12.82 16.56 1.76
C GLN A 161 12.17 15.89 2.96
N LYS A 162 12.72 16.13 4.17
CA LYS A 162 12.17 15.56 5.41
C LYS A 162 10.71 15.99 5.61
N ARG A 163 10.46 17.29 5.49
CA ARG A 163 9.12 17.86 5.65
C ARG A 163 8.18 17.37 4.54
N THR A 164 8.66 17.24 3.30
CA THR A 164 7.85 16.70 2.19
C THR A 164 7.40 15.27 2.49
N ARG A 165 8.31 14.40 2.94
CA ARG A 165 8.02 13.02 3.34
C ARG A 165 7.01 12.97 4.50
N GLN A 166 7.20 13.83 5.50
CA GLN A 166 6.30 13.92 6.67
C GLN A 166 4.90 14.36 6.28
N GLU A 167 4.77 15.40 5.48
CA GLU A 167 3.46 15.93 5.09
C GLU A 167 2.74 15.00 4.11
N MET A 168 3.46 14.30 3.21
CA MET A 168 2.86 13.27 2.35
C MET A 168 2.29 12.10 3.15
N ALA A 169 3.05 11.56 4.09
CA ALA A 169 2.59 10.47 4.96
C ALA A 169 1.40 10.92 5.82
N ALA A 170 1.46 12.13 6.39
CA ALA A 170 0.38 12.69 7.19
C ALA A 170 -0.90 12.94 6.38
N ALA A 171 -0.78 13.47 5.16
CA ALA A 171 -1.91 13.69 4.26
C ALA A 171 -2.58 12.37 3.87
N THR A 172 -1.80 11.32 3.57
CA THR A 172 -2.32 9.98 3.28
C THR A 172 -3.13 9.43 4.46
N VAL A 173 -2.57 9.51 5.67
CA VAL A 173 -3.24 9.04 6.89
C VAL A 173 -4.45 9.93 7.25
N ALA A 174 -4.36 11.24 7.05
CA ALA A 174 -5.48 12.15 7.29
C ALA A 174 -6.69 11.79 6.41
N ARG A 175 -6.47 11.50 5.13
CA ARG A 175 -7.53 11.03 4.23
C ARG A 175 -8.12 9.69 4.69
N ALA A 176 -7.29 8.76 5.14
CA ALA A 176 -7.75 7.49 5.69
C ALA A 176 -8.63 7.67 6.94
N ILE A 177 -8.34 8.64 7.82
CA ILE A 177 -9.07 8.87 9.07
C ILE A 177 -10.35 9.67 8.83
N TRP A 178 -10.27 10.83 8.17
CA TRP A 178 -11.35 11.82 8.09
C TRP A 178 -12.05 11.89 6.74
N GLY A 179 -11.44 11.36 5.67
CA GLY A 179 -12.04 11.38 4.34
C GLY A 179 -13.33 10.55 4.25
N LYS A 180 -14.28 11.00 3.44
CA LYS A 180 -15.51 10.26 3.12
C LYS A 180 -15.31 9.28 1.95
N ARG A 181 -14.29 9.49 1.10
CA ARG A 181 -13.98 8.71 -0.10
C ARG A 181 -13.16 7.46 0.24
N GLN A 182 -13.66 6.63 1.15
CA GLN A 182 -12.89 5.56 1.80
C GLN A 182 -12.40 4.48 0.83
N LEU A 183 -13.25 3.99 -0.07
CA LEU A 183 -12.86 2.99 -1.07
C LEU A 183 -11.86 3.57 -2.07
N HIS A 184 -12.02 4.83 -2.46
CA HIS A 184 -11.05 5.52 -3.32
C HIS A 184 -9.66 5.57 -2.65
N GLU A 185 -9.57 5.90 -1.36
CA GLU A 185 -8.30 5.93 -0.64
C GLU A 185 -7.65 4.53 -0.51
N LEU A 186 -8.45 3.47 -0.36
CA LEU A 186 -7.94 2.09 -0.41
C LEU A 186 -7.41 1.69 -1.78
N LEU A 187 -8.05 2.17 -2.86
CA LEU A 187 -7.57 1.95 -4.23
C LEU A 187 -6.33 2.79 -4.53
N VAL A 188 -6.25 4.02 -4.04
CA VAL A 188 -5.03 4.85 -4.12
C VAL A 188 -3.86 4.16 -3.43
N ASP A 189 -4.05 3.60 -2.24
CA ASP A 189 -3.02 2.83 -1.55
C ASP A 189 -2.62 1.58 -2.35
N PHE A 190 -3.57 0.86 -2.94
CA PHE A 190 -3.30 -0.29 -3.81
C PHE A 190 -2.47 0.10 -5.03
N TRP A 191 -2.88 1.13 -5.77
CA TRP A 191 -2.19 1.56 -6.98
C TRP A 191 -0.83 2.21 -6.69
N SER A 192 -0.69 2.92 -5.56
CA SER A 192 0.61 3.45 -5.10
C SER A 192 1.62 2.33 -4.79
N ASN A 193 1.16 1.13 -4.43
CA ASN A 193 2.00 -0.04 -4.26
C ASN A 193 2.20 -0.82 -5.57
N HIS A 194 1.21 -0.84 -6.45
CA HIS A 194 1.33 -1.53 -7.75
C HIS A 194 2.29 -0.81 -8.72
N LEU A 195 2.24 0.51 -8.74
CA LEU A 195 3.15 1.39 -9.49
C LEU A 195 4.08 2.11 -8.49
N ASN A 196 4.80 1.33 -7.67
CA ASN A 196 5.53 1.87 -6.54
C ASN A 196 6.66 2.81 -6.96
N VAL A 197 6.70 3.97 -6.31
CA VAL A 197 7.81 4.93 -6.35
C VAL A 197 8.13 5.32 -4.91
N ASN A 198 9.33 4.94 -4.46
CA ASN A 198 9.78 5.23 -3.10
C ASN A 198 10.02 6.73 -2.89
N ILE A 199 9.27 7.34 -1.97
CA ILE A 199 9.43 8.76 -1.61
C ILE A 199 10.77 9.06 -0.93
N ASN A 200 11.45 8.05 -0.35
CA ASN A 200 12.74 8.22 0.30
C ASN A 200 13.91 8.25 -0.69
N HIS A 201 13.71 7.89 -1.94
CA HIS A 201 14.71 8.06 -2.98
C HIS A 201 14.86 9.55 -3.29
N ASP A 202 16.06 10.11 -3.14
CA ASP A 202 16.31 11.58 -3.14
C ASP A 202 15.82 12.29 -4.41
N ALA A 203 15.95 11.63 -5.57
CA ALA A 203 15.49 12.20 -6.83
C ALA A 203 13.96 12.26 -6.94
N THR A 204 13.21 11.40 -6.24
CA THR A 204 11.76 11.29 -6.38
C THR A 204 10.98 12.16 -5.38
N THR A 205 11.56 12.48 -4.22
CA THR A 205 10.85 13.18 -3.13
C THR A 205 10.08 14.42 -3.60
N ARG A 206 10.66 15.21 -4.51
CA ARG A 206 10.03 16.44 -5.02
C ARG A 206 8.92 16.20 -6.04
N HIS A 207 8.96 15.07 -6.73
CA HIS A 207 8.00 14.71 -7.77
C HIS A 207 6.86 13.81 -7.26
N LYS A 208 7.05 13.15 -6.09
CA LYS A 208 6.07 12.21 -5.55
C LYS A 208 4.70 12.84 -5.23
N PRO A 209 4.58 14.09 -4.74
CA PRO A 209 3.27 14.72 -4.56
C PRO A 209 2.48 14.87 -5.85
N THR A 210 3.16 15.22 -6.96
CA THR A 210 2.54 15.32 -8.28
C THR A 210 2.16 13.94 -8.82
N ASP A 211 3.01 12.95 -8.65
CA ASP A 211 2.75 11.56 -9.02
C ASP A 211 1.52 10.98 -8.27
N ASP A 212 1.45 11.16 -6.95
CA ASP A 212 0.30 10.74 -6.15
C ASP A 212 -1.00 11.40 -6.63
N ARG A 213 -0.98 12.73 -6.84
CA ARG A 213 -2.17 13.51 -7.18
C ARG A 213 -2.62 13.30 -8.62
N ASP A 214 -1.69 13.43 -9.58
CA ASP A 214 -2.03 13.57 -11.01
C ASP A 214 -2.00 12.23 -11.76
N VAL A 215 -1.37 11.20 -11.17
CA VAL A 215 -1.34 9.84 -11.72
C VAL A 215 -2.20 8.91 -10.88
N ILE A 216 -1.79 8.61 -9.66
CA ILE A 216 -2.41 7.54 -8.87
C ILE A 216 -3.85 7.90 -8.48
N ARG A 217 -4.06 9.03 -7.82
CA ARG A 217 -5.39 9.44 -7.34
C ARG A 217 -6.37 9.70 -8.45
N ARG A 218 -5.87 10.35 -9.51
CA ARG A 218 -6.70 10.72 -10.67
C ARG A 218 -7.30 9.51 -11.37
N TYR A 219 -6.52 8.43 -11.49
CA TYR A 219 -6.94 7.26 -12.27
C TYR A 219 -7.31 6.05 -11.41
N ALA A 220 -7.38 6.16 -10.08
CA ALA A 220 -7.58 5.02 -9.16
C ALA A 220 -8.86 4.20 -9.44
N THR A 221 -9.90 4.79 -10.02
CA THR A 221 -11.13 4.12 -10.48
C THR A 221 -11.36 4.28 -11.99
N GLY A 222 -10.44 4.95 -12.70
CA GLY A 222 -10.50 5.24 -14.13
C GLY A 222 -10.09 4.06 -15.01
N ARG A 223 -9.43 4.36 -16.13
CA ARG A 223 -8.87 3.34 -17.02
C ARG A 223 -7.41 3.06 -16.64
N PHE A 224 -7.07 1.78 -16.48
CA PHE A 224 -5.68 1.39 -16.17
C PHE A 224 -4.70 1.77 -17.29
N ALA A 225 -5.14 1.70 -18.56
CA ALA A 225 -4.31 2.15 -19.70
C ALA A 225 -3.88 3.62 -19.56
N ASP A 226 -4.79 4.49 -19.13
CA ASP A 226 -4.50 5.91 -18.93
C ASP A 226 -3.57 6.12 -17.71
N MET A 227 -3.78 5.36 -16.62
CA MET A 227 -2.90 5.36 -15.45
C MET A 227 -1.49 4.90 -15.82
N LEU A 228 -1.35 3.82 -16.59
CA LEU A 228 -0.06 3.27 -17.00
C LEU A 228 0.72 4.24 -17.87
N VAL A 229 0.07 4.86 -18.85
CA VAL A 229 0.68 5.91 -19.70
C VAL A 229 1.07 7.13 -18.87
N ALA A 230 0.22 7.58 -17.95
CA ALA A 230 0.53 8.71 -17.07
C ALA A 230 1.71 8.39 -16.14
N SER A 231 1.76 7.17 -15.57
CA SER A 231 2.86 6.70 -14.73
C SER A 231 4.18 6.61 -15.51
N ALA A 232 4.15 6.07 -16.73
CA ALA A 232 5.33 5.98 -17.60
C ALA A 232 5.93 7.34 -17.98
N LYS A 233 5.12 8.39 -17.92
CA LYS A 233 5.55 9.79 -18.13
C LYS A 233 5.77 10.57 -16.84
N SER A 234 5.47 9.97 -15.68
CA SER A 234 5.69 10.63 -14.39
C SER A 234 7.18 10.84 -14.15
N PRO A 235 7.63 12.08 -13.86
CA PRO A 235 9.03 12.34 -13.52
C PRO A 235 9.49 11.52 -12.31
N ALA A 236 8.60 11.22 -11.37
CA ALA A 236 8.91 10.37 -10.22
C ALA A 236 9.28 8.94 -10.66
N MET A 237 8.50 8.32 -11.53
CA MET A 237 8.76 6.98 -12.07
C MET A 237 10.01 6.95 -12.95
N LEU A 238 10.16 7.92 -13.86
CA LEU A 238 11.31 8.03 -14.76
C LEU A 238 12.63 8.17 -14.00
N LEU A 239 12.63 8.86 -12.86
CA LEU A 239 13.80 9.00 -12.00
C LEU A 239 14.03 7.78 -11.11
N TYR A 240 12.97 7.14 -10.64
CA TYR A 240 13.06 6.00 -9.72
C TYR A 240 13.64 4.76 -10.39
N LEU A 241 13.28 4.51 -11.65
CA LEU A 241 13.75 3.35 -12.43
C LEU A 241 14.80 3.71 -13.49
N ASP A 242 15.52 4.82 -13.30
CA ASP A 242 16.63 5.29 -14.15
C ASP A 242 16.27 5.58 -15.62
N GLN A 243 14.99 5.54 -15.97
CA GLN A 243 14.54 5.76 -17.35
C GLN A 243 14.88 7.16 -17.87
N ALA A 244 14.93 8.16 -16.97
CA ALA A 244 15.29 9.53 -17.33
C ALA A 244 16.70 9.66 -17.95
N LEU A 245 17.57 8.65 -17.78
CA LEU A 245 18.93 8.58 -18.32
C LEU A 245 19.05 7.58 -19.48
N SER A 246 17.99 6.85 -19.82
CA SER A 246 18.02 5.80 -20.85
C SER A 246 18.17 6.41 -22.25
N ARG A 247 19.21 5.97 -22.94
CA ARG A 247 19.56 6.44 -24.29
C ARG A 247 20.17 5.33 -25.14
N ALA A 248 19.86 5.36 -26.44
CA ALA A 248 20.29 4.34 -27.41
C ALA A 248 20.99 4.96 -28.64
N ASP A 249 21.58 6.14 -28.50
CA ASP A 249 22.34 6.83 -29.52
C ASP A 249 23.82 6.44 -29.51
N GLY A 250 24.51 6.60 -30.63
CA GLY A 250 25.95 6.43 -30.74
C GLY A 250 26.46 5.04 -30.33
N GLY A 251 25.67 3.99 -30.53
CA GLY A 251 26.02 2.61 -30.18
C GLY A 251 25.84 2.28 -28.70
N ARG A 252 25.26 3.16 -27.88
CA ARG A 252 24.90 2.88 -26.49
C ARG A 252 23.70 1.96 -26.41
N LEU A 253 23.69 1.12 -25.37
CA LEU A 253 22.53 0.28 -25.04
C LEU A 253 21.61 1.05 -24.07
N PRO A 254 20.29 1.01 -24.25
CA PRO A 254 19.35 1.62 -23.33
C PRO A 254 19.35 0.92 -21.98
N ILE A 255 18.89 1.62 -20.92
CA ILE A 255 18.72 1.04 -19.59
C ILE A 255 17.45 0.17 -19.58
N GLU A 256 17.60 -1.09 -19.20
CA GLU A 256 16.51 -2.08 -19.21
C GLU A 256 15.64 -2.06 -17.95
N ASN A 257 16.05 -1.36 -16.87
CA ASN A 257 15.41 -1.42 -15.57
C ASN A 257 13.90 -1.14 -15.66
N TYR A 258 13.52 0.01 -16.18
CA TYR A 258 12.10 0.36 -16.33
C TYR A 258 11.33 -0.56 -17.28
N ALA A 259 11.94 -0.99 -18.36
CA ALA A 259 11.33 -1.92 -19.32
C ALA A 259 10.99 -3.26 -18.65
N ARG A 260 11.88 -3.78 -17.83
CA ARG A 260 11.71 -5.02 -17.07
C ARG A 260 10.58 -4.88 -16.06
N GLU A 261 10.61 -3.84 -15.22
CA GLU A 261 9.58 -3.64 -14.21
C GLU A 261 8.19 -3.38 -14.83
N MET A 262 8.14 -2.73 -16.01
CA MET A 262 6.90 -2.54 -16.76
C MET A 262 6.26 -3.87 -17.16
N LEU A 263 7.02 -4.82 -17.67
CA LEU A 263 6.52 -6.14 -18.05
C LEU A 263 6.25 -7.00 -16.81
N GLU A 264 7.20 -7.05 -15.89
CA GLU A 264 7.21 -7.96 -14.74
C GLU A 264 6.24 -7.53 -13.62
N LEU A 265 6.24 -6.25 -13.25
CA LEU A 265 5.48 -5.77 -12.09
C LEU A 265 4.23 -4.99 -12.47
N HIS A 266 4.31 -4.15 -13.50
CA HIS A 266 3.24 -3.20 -13.81
C HIS A 266 2.16 -3.81 -14.72
N THR A 267 2.50 -4.81 -15.59
CA THR A 267 1.56 -5.35 -16.57
C THR A 267 1.44 -6.87 -16.50
N VAL A 268 1.97 -7.59 -17.49
CA VAL A 268 1.70 -9.01 -17.73
C VAL A 268 2.19 -9.95 -16.63
N GLY A 269 3.20 -9.56 -15.86
CA GLY A 269 3.75 -10.36 -14.75
C GLY A 269 4.86 -11.30 -15.20
N ILE A 270 5.56 -11.90 -14.23
CA ILE A 270 6.70 -12.81 -14.45
C ILE A 270 6.33 -13.97 -15.40
N ASP A 271 5.10 -14.48 -15.27
CA ASP A 271 4.60 -15.58 -16.10
C ASP A 271 3.83 -15.03 -17.34
N GLY A 272 4.12 -13.78 -17.75
CA GLY A 272 3.43 -13.07 -18.83
C GLY A 272 3.71 -13.60 -20.24
N GLY A 273 4.76 -14.40 -20.39
CA GLY A 273 5.18 -14.96 -21.67
C GLY A 273 6.21 -14.11 -22.43
N TYR A 274 6.67 -12.98 -21.89
CA TYR A 274 7.77 -12.18 -22.42
C TYR A 274 9.13 -12.84 -22.16
N ASP A 275 10.11 -12.51 -22.94
CA ASP A 275 11.51 -12.93 -22.78
C ASP A 275 12.50 -11.75 -22.70
N GLU A 276 13.79 -12.04 -22.66
CA GLU A 276 14.85 -11.03 -22.58
C GLU A 276 14.95 -10.17 -23.88
N ALA A 277 14.47 -10.66 -25.01
CA ALA A 277 14.40 -9.89 -26.25
C ALA A 277 13.30 -8.83 -26.15
N ASP A 278 12.12 -9.21 -25.65
CA ASP A 278 11.02 -8.28 -25.37
C ASP A 278 11.46 -7.13 -24.43
N VAL A 279 12.16 -7.46 -23.33
CA VAL A 279 12.68 -6.44 -22.40
C VAL A 279 13.60 -5.45 -23.10
N LYS A 280 14.51 -5.94 -23.97
CA LYS A 280 15.42 -5.08 -24.72
C LYS A 280 14.66 -4.23 -25.74
N GLU A 281 13.70 -4.80 -26.44
CA GLU A 281 12.88 -4.07 -27.41
C GLU A 281 12.08 -2.94 -26.74
N VAL A 282 11.48 -3.19 -25.56
CA VAL A 282 10.83 -2.16 -24.76
C VAL A 282 11.83 -1.10 -24.30
N ALA A 283 13.04 -1.48 -23.88
CA ALA A 283 14.07 -0.53 -23.46
C ALA A 283 14.49 0.37 -24.62
N TYR A 284 14.68 -0.18 -25.81
CA TYR A 284 14.95 0.60 -27.02
C TYR A 284 13.79 1.55 -27.34
N LEU A 285 12.55 1.05 -27.35
CA LEU A 285 11.35 1.82 -27.65
C LEU A 285 11.18 3.03 -26.72
N LEU A 286 11.49 2.86 -25.43
CA LEU A 286 11.37 3.92 -24.43
C LEU A 286 12.63 4.79 -24.30
N SER A 287 13.71 4.47 -25.04
CA SER A 287 14.92 5.30 -25.03
C SER A 287 14.60 6.75 -25.40
N GLY A 288 15.23 7.70 -24.74
CA GLY A 288 14.95 9.13 -24.92
C GLY A 288 13.71 9.65 -24.17
N TRP A 289 12.90 8.78 -23.52
CA TRP A 289 11.88 9.21 -22.58
C TRP A 289 12.57 9.69 -21.30
N GLY A 290 12.38 10.94 -20.92
CA GLY A 290 13.07 11.53 -19.78
C GLY A 290 12.33 12.74 -19.22
N ILE A 291 13.06 13.60 -18.54
CA ILE A 291 12.55 14.81 -17.89
C ILE A 291 13.30 16.03 -18.39
N ALA A 292 12.62 17.19 -18.42
CA ALA A 292 13.19 18.44 -18.93
C ALA A 292 14.40 18.88 -18.10
N ASN A 293 14.30 18.77 -16.76
CA ASN A 293 15.40 18.94 -15.83
C ASN A 293 15.13 18.11 -14.56
N ARG A 294 16.17 17.83 -13.76
CA ARG A 294 16.08 16.94 -12.59
C ARG A 294 15.38 17.57 -11.39
N ASN A 295 15.23 18.89 -11.36
CA ASN A 295 14.71 19.58 -10.18
C ASN A 295 13.18 19.65 -10.19
N ASP A 296 12.58 20.04 -11.31
CA ASP A 296 11.15 20.32 -11.39
C ASP A 296 10.57 20.07 -12.80
N GLY A 297 11.42 19.55 -13.71
CA GLY A 297 11.01 19.32 -15.10
C GLY A 297 9.96 18.25 -15.24
N GLY A 298 8.96 18.49 -16.08
CA GLY A 298 8.00 17.51 -16.54
C GLY A 298 8.60 16.51 -17.54
N PHE A 299 7.77 15.60 -18.04
CA PHE A 299 8.15 14.67 -19.10
C PHE A 299 8.72 15.39 -20.32
N GLN A 300 9.82 14.89 -20.85
CA GLN A 300 10.44 15.36 -22.08
C GLN A 300 10.95 14.18 -22.89
N PHE A 301 10.54 14.11 -24.17
CA PHE A 301 11.14 13.20 -25.14
C PHE A 301 12.37 13.84 -25.78
N ARG A 302 13.46 13.07 -25.89
CA ARG A 302 14.71 13.47 -26.56
C ARG A 302 14.93 12.61 -27.78
N PRO A 303 14.49 13.06 -29.00
CA PRO A 303 14.61 12.25 -30.22
C PRO A 303 16.05 11.82 -30.54
N GLN A 304 17.03 12.66 -30.18
CA GLN A 304 18.45 12.36 -30.40
C GLN A 304 19.00 11.23 -29.51
N TRP A 305 18.30 10.83 -28.46
CA TRP A 305 18.64 9.69 -27.58
C TRP A 305 17.86 8.43 -27.93
N HIS A 306 16.85 8.57 -28.78
CA HIS A 306 15.92 7.51 -29.13
C HIS A 306 16.43 6.64 -30.27
N ASN A 307 16.17 5.33 -30.15
CA ASN A 307 16.38 4.35 -31.22
C ASN A 307 15.35 3.24 -31.07
N MET A 308 14.67 2.90 -32.15
CA MET A 308 13.67 1.83 -32.14
C MET A 308 14.26 0.41 -32.01
N GLY A 309 15.58 0.25 -32.12
CA GLY A 309 16.22 -1.04 -32.04
C GLY A 309 15.65 -2.06 -33.04
N PRO A 310 15.47 -3.33 -32.61
CA PRO A 310 14.91 -4.40 -33.45
C PRO A 310 13.49 -4.09 -33.98
N LEU A 311 12.69 -3.31 -33.24
CA LEU A 311 11.33 -2.93 -33.65
C LEU A 311 11.31 -2.13 -35.00
N ALA A 312 12.41 -1.45 -35.36
CA ALA A 312 12.54 -0.76 -36.66
C ALA A 312 12.61 -1.75 -37.84
N THR A 313 13.04 -2.99 -37.60
CA THR A 313 13.31 -4.01 -38.64
C THR A 313 12.38 -5.23 -38.55
N GLY A 314 11.32 -5.15 -37.78
CA GLY A 314 10.28 -6.17 -37.71
C GLY A 314 10.21 -6.98 -36.39
N GLY A 315 10.92 -6.53 -35.34
CA GLY A 315 10.73 -7.06 -33.98
C GLY A 315 9.31 -6.84 -33.48
N ASP A 316 8.97 -7.53 -32.40
CA ASP A 316 7.69 -7.35 -31.71
C ASP A 316 7.85 -7.55 -30.19
N VAL A 317 6.88 -7.09 -29.41
CA VAL A 317 6.80 -7.28 -27.98
C VAL A 317 5.49 -8.02 -27.69
N LEU A 318 5.56 -9.27 -27.31
CA LEU A 318 4.37 -10.09 -27.06
C LEU A 318 3.35 -10.05 -28.22
N GLY A 319 3.85 -9.97 -29.47
CA GLY A 319 3.03 -9.84 -30.69
C GLY A 319 2.62 -8.41 -31.06
N TRP A 320 2.89 -7.41 -30.22
CA TRP A 320 2.68 -6.01 -30.59
C TRP A 320 3.78 -5.52 -31.54
N ARG A 321 3.39 -4.75 -32.54
CA ARG A 321 4.31 -4.08 -33.49
C ARG A 321 3.99 -2.59 -33.62
N PRO A 322 4.99 -1.74 -33.87
CA PRO A 322 4.77 -0.29 -33.94
C PRO A 322 3.91 0.17 -35.12
N ASN A 323 3.77 -0.62 -36.18
CA ASN A 323 2.92 -0.31 -37.37
C ASN A 323 3.13 1.11 -37.91
N GLY A 324 4.39 1.53 -38.05
CA GLY A 324 4.77 2.86 -38.53
C GLY A 324 4.80 3.97 -37.48
N LEU A 325 4.38 3.69 -36.24
CA LEU A 325 4.54 4.63 -35.12
C LEU A 325 6.01 4.70 -34.67
N THR A 326 6.42 5.85 -34.17
CA THR A 326 7.78 6.08 -33.65
C THR A 326 7.73 6.94 -32.39
N GLY A 327 8.82 6.96 -31.64
CA GLY A 327 9.00 7.83 -30.48
C GLY A 327 7.90 7.68 -29.43
N VAL A 328 7.34 8.81 -28.97
CA VAL A 328 6.33 8.80 -27.90
C VAL A 328 5.07 8.04 -28.31
N ALA A 329 4.59 8.21 -29.54
CA ALA A 329 3.37 7.56 -30.00
C ALA A 329 3.49 6.02 -30.05
N ALA A 330 4.66 5.50 -30.42
CA ALA A 330 4.92 4.07 -30.39
C ALA A 330 4.96 3.52 -28.95
N GLY A 331 5.65 4.22 -28.05
CA GLY A 331 5.68 3.84 -26.62
C GLY A 331 4.30 3.84 -25.98
N GLU A 332 3.49 4.88 -26.19
CA GLU A 332 2.10 4.94 -25.68
C GLU A 332 1.24 3.81 -26.26
N SER A 333 1.40 3.50 -27.55
CA SER A 333 0.67 2.40 -28.18
C SER A 333 1.01 1.05 -27.55
N LEU A 334 2.29 0.78 -27.25
CA LEU A 334 2.69 -0.43 -26.52
C LEU A 334 2.08 -0.47 -25.12
N LEU A 335 2.14 0.63 -24.36
CA LEU A 335 1.57 0.69 -23.02
C LEU A 335 0.07 0.39 -23.02
N VAL A 336 -0.68 0.94 -23.97
CA VAL A 336 -2.11 0.63 -24.12
C VAL A 336 -2.33 -0.83 -24.50
N TYR A 337 -1.49 -1.40 -25.36
CA TYR A 337 -1.54 -2.83 -25.70
C TYR A 337 -1.30 -3.71 -24.49
N LEU A 338 -0.24 -3.43 -23.71
CA LEU A 338 0.08 -4.17 -22.48
C LEU A 338 -1.03 -4.05 -21.43
N ALA A 339 -1.63 -2.88 -21.29
CA ALA A 339 -2.78 -2.69 -20.38
C ALA A 339 -4.00 -3.54 -20.81
N ARG A 340 -4.22 -3.71 -22.10
CA ARG A 340 -5.31 -4.54 -22.66
C ARG A 340 -5.00 -6.03 -22.72
N HIS A 341 -3.76 -6.41 -22.45
CA HIS A 341 -3.33 -7.81 -22.53
C HIS A 341 -4.06 -8.68 -21.50
N GLU A 342 -4.49 -9.89 -21.90
CA GLU A 342 -5.27 -10.80 -21.02
C GLU A 342 -4.55 -11.16 -19.72
N LYS A 343 -3.21 -11.32 -19.77
CA LYS A 343 -2.39 -11.58 -18.58
C LYS A 343 -2.42 -10.40 -17.62
N THR A 344 -2.39 -9.16 -18.14
CA THR A 344 -2.53 -7.95 -17.31
C THR A 344 -3.90 -7.91 -16.64
N ALA A 345 -4.98 -8.16 -17.40
CA ALA A 345 -6.34 -8.20 -16.85
C ALA A 345 -6.47 -9.21 -15.71
N THR A 346 -6.00 -10.45 -15.93
CA THR A 346 -6.03 -11.52 -14.92
C THR A 346 -5.17 -11.18 -13.70
N ARG A 347 -3.95 -10.67 -13.92
CA ARG A 347 -3.03 -10.28 -12.84
C ARG A 347 -3.60 -9.17 -11.96
N LEU A 348 -4.15 -8.12 -12.55
CA LEU A 348 -4.78 -7.02 -11.81
C LEU A 348 -6.00 -7.48 -11.03
N ALA A 349 -6.87 -8.27 -11.66
CA ALA A 349 -8.03 -8.86 -11.01
C ALA A 349 -7.63 -9.76 -9.83
N TYR A 350 -6.60 -10.59 -9.99
CA TYR A 350 -6.07 -11.42 -8.91
C TYR A 350 -5.49 -10.59 -7.76
N LYS A 351 -4.65 -9.58 -8.04
CA LYS A 351 -4.09 -8.70 -6.99
C LYS A 351 -5.20 -7.97 -6.21
N LEU A 352 -6.23 -7.48 -6.91
CA LEU A 352 -7.39 -6.85 -6.27
C LEU A 352 -8.26 -7.86 -5.49
N ALA A 353 -8.40 -9.09 -5.97
CA ALA A 353 -9.08 -10.16 -5.23
C ALA A 353 -8.32 -10.51 -3.94
N VAL A 354 -6.99 -10.64 -3.98
CA VAL A 354 -6.17 -10.80 -2.76
C VAL A 354 -6.36 -9.62 -1.81
N ARG A 355 -6.43 -8.41 -2.33
CA ARG A 355 -6.62 -7.17 -1.55
C ARG A 355 -7.98 -7.12 -0.85
N PHE A 356 -9.06 -7.44 -1.55
CA PHE A 356 -10.43 -7.24 -1.06
C PHE A 356 -11.13 -8.52 -0.58
N ILE A 357 -10.77 -9.70 -1.08
CA ILE A 357 -11.33 -10.97 -0.66
C ILE A 357 -10.38 -11.69 0.31
N GLY A 358 -9.17 -12.01 -0.13
CA GLY A 358 -8.15 -12.63 0.74
C GLY A 358 -7.14 -13.49 -0.02
N GLU A 359 -6.11 -13.95 0.69
CA GLU A 359 -4.96 -14.68 0.15
C GLU A 359 -5.29 -16.10 -0.34
N HIS A 360 -6.44 -16.64 0.03
CA HIS A 360 -6.90 -17.96 -0.40
C HIS A 360 -7.38 -17.99 -1.85
N VAL A 361 -7.64 -16.81 -2.45
CA VAL A 361 -8.02 -16.69 -3.86
C VAL A 361 -6.85 -17.11 -4.74
N GLN A 362 -7.16 -17.86 -5.82
CA GLN A 362 -6.20 -18.27 -6.83
C GLN A 362 -6.41 -17.53 -8.15
N PRO A 363 -5.37 -17.34 -8.98
CA PRO A 363 -5.52 -16.67 -10.27
C PRO A 363 -6.54 -17.34 -11.22
N THR A 364 -6.82 -18.63 -11.01
CA THR A 364 -7.75 -19.44 -11.80
C THR A 364 -9.19 -19.43 -11.30
N ASP A 365 -9.46 -18.76 -10.16
CA ASP A 365 -10.81 -18.75 -9.59
C ASP A 365 -11.79 -17.96 -10.45
N GLY A 366 -13.07 -18.39 -10.45
CA GLY A 366 -14.14 -17.77 -11.22
C GLY A 366 -14.33 -16.28 -10.92
N VAL A 367 -14.13 -15.87 -9.67
CA VAL A 367 -14.22 -14.46 -9.27
C VAL A 367 -13.13 -13.61 -9.94
N VAL A 368 -11.91 -14.13 -10.10
CA VAL A 368 -10.82 -13.45 -10.81
C VAL A 368 -11.14 -13.35 -12.30
N SER A 369 -11.60 -14.45 -12.90
CA SER A 369 -12.00 -14.48 -14.32
C SER A 369 -13.12 -13.49 -14.62
N SER A 370 -14.16 -13.42 -13.77
CA SER A 370 -15.27 -12.48 -13.91
C SER A 370 -14.82 -11.02 -13.81
N ALA A 371 -13.93 -10.71 -12.87
CA ALA A 371 -13.35 -9.38 -12.72
C ALA A 371 -12.46 -8.99 -13.92
N ALA A 372 -11.64 -9.91 -14.42
CA ALA A 372 -10.83 -9.70 -15.62
C ALA A 372 -11.70 -9.47 -16.87
N GLN A 373 -12.82 -10.19 -17.02
CA GLN A 373 -13.80 -9.96 -18.09
C GLN A 373 -14.44 -8.59 -17.97
N ALA A 374 -14.83 -8.17 -16.75
CA ALA A 374 -15.39 -6.82 -16.54
C ALA A 374 -14.40 -5.71 -16.94
N TYR A 375 -13.10 -5.90 -16.66
CA TYR A 375 -12.04 -4.99 -17.09
C TYR A 375 -11.89 -4.92 -18.61
N THR A 376 -11.79 -6.06 -19.28
CA THR A 376 -11.59 -6.11 -20.73
C THR A 376 -12.81 -5.62 -21.51
N ALA A 377 -14.03 -5.98 -21.07
CA ALA A 377 -15.28 -5.54 -21.68
C ALA A 377 -15.49 -4.02 -21.57
N ASN A 378 -14.86 -3.35 -20.61
CA ASN A 378 -14.94 -1.91 -20.38
C ASN A 378 -13.62 -1.19 -20.66
N ASP A 379 -12.84 -1.67 -21.62
CA ASP A 379 -11.63 -1.04 -22.12
C ASP A 379 -10.68 -0.59 -21.00
N THR A 380 -10.27 -1.55 -20.19
CA THR A 380 -9.34 -1.37 -19.05
C THR A 380 -9.88 -0.57 -17.86
N ALA A 381 -11.21 -0.38 -17.76
CA ALA A 381 -11.81 0.35 -16.65
C ALA A 381 -11.68 -0.41 -15.32
N ILE A 382 -11.16 0.27 -14.32
CA ILE A 382 -10.89 -0.26 -12.97
C ILE A 382 -12.19 -0.42 -12.19
N ALA A 383 -13.08 0.58 -12.22
CA ALA A 383 -14.30 0.55 -11.41
C ALA A 383 -15.19 -0.66 -11.70
N PRO A 384 -15.49 -1.08 -12.96
CA PRO A 384 -16.24 -2.30 -13.25
C PRO A 384 -15.55 -3.58 -12.73
N MET A 385 -14.20 -3.67 -12.83
CA MET A 385 -13.43 -4.80 -12.30
C MET A 385 -13.57 -4.90 -10.78
N VAL A 386 -13.37 -3.79 -10.06
CA VAL A 386 -13.50 -3.73 -8.60
C VAL A 386 -14.95 -4.03 -8.19
N ARG A 387 -15.94 -3.45 -8.87
CA ARG A 387 -17.36 -3.72 -8.62
C ARG A 387 -17.69 -5.20 -8.73
N SER A 388 -17.19 -5.88 -9.77
CA SER A 388 -17.38 -7.32 -9.96
C SER A 388 -16.87 -8.13 -8.77
N LEU A 389 -15.69 -7.79 -8.23
CA LEU A 389 -15.14 -8.43 -7.03
C LEU A 389 -16.00 -8.17 -5.78
N LEU A 390 -16.37 -6.90 -5.54
CA LEU A 390 -17.03 -6.49 -4.31
C LEU A 390 -18.49 -6.95 -4.18
N LEU A 391 -19.13 -7.26 -5.30
CA LEU A 391 -20.49 -7.82 -5.31
C LEU A 391 -20.53 -9.35 -5.40
N SER A 392 -19.36 -10.01 -5.42
CA SER A 392 -19.26 -11.46 -5.54
C SER A 392 -19.69 -12.20 -4.26
N PRO A 393 -20.14 -13.44 -4.38
CA PRO A 393 -20.37 -14.32 -3.22
C PRO A 393 -19.09 -14.54 -2.39
N GLU A 394 -17.93 -14.62 -3.06
CA GLU A 394 -16.63 -14.84 -2.41
C GLU A 394 -16.24 -13.66 -1.53
N PHE A 395 -16.51 -12.42 -1.97
CA PHE A 395 -16.33 -11.24 -1.13
C PHE A 395 -17.22 -11.30 0.10
N ARG A 396 -18.50 -11.61 -0.07
CA ARG A 396 -19.46 -11.75 1.05
C ARG A 396 -19.01 -12.82 2.06
N ALA A 397 -18.47 -13.95 1.58
CA ALA A 397 -17.99 -15.06 2.42
C ALA A 397 -16.63 -14.78 3.09
N SER A 398 -15.94 -13.70 2.74
CA SER A 398 -14.59 -13.39 3.23
C SER A 398 -14.54 -12.59 4.53
N SER A 399 -15.68 -12.37 5.18
CA SER A 399 -15.74 -11.60 6.44
C SER A 399 -14.82 -12.17 7.52
N GLY A 400 -14.05 -11.31 8.18
CA GLY A 400 -13.16 -11.69 9.28
C GLY A 400 -11.94 -12.52 8.86
N ARG A 401 -11.60 -12.60 7.58
CA ARG A 401 -10.52 -13.47 7.08
C ARG A 401 -9.26 -12.74 6.62
N LYS A 402 -9.18 -11.43 6.76
CA LYS A 402 -8.01 -10.65 6.34
C LYS A 402 -7.51 -9.78 7.47
N MET A 403 -6.21 -9.80 7.71
CA MET A 403 -5.58 -8.93 8.69
C MET A 403 -5.54 -7.48 8.19
N ARG A 404 -5.73 -6.53 9.10
CA ARG A 404 -5.48 -5.11 8.79
C ARG A 404 -3.99 -4.90 8.60
N ARG A 405 -3.59 -4.29 7.49
CA ARG A 405 -2.22 -3.80 7.35
C ARG A 405 -1.94 -2.67 8.36
N PRO A 406 -0.68 -2.35 8.66
CA PRO A 406 -0.34 -1.36 9.68
C PRO A 406 -1.03 0.00 9.51
N ILE A 407 -1.08 0.55 8.31
CA ILE A 407 -1.79 1.82 8.04
C ILE A 407 -3.31 1.70 8.30
N GLU A 408 -3.90 0.56 7.95
CA GLU A 408 -5.34 0.31 8.18
C GLU A 408 -5.63 0.16 9.68
N TYR A 409 -4.76 -0.52 10.41
CA TYR A 409 -4.88 -0.65 11.85
C TYR A 409 -4.71 0.69 12.56
N PHE A 410 -3.69 1.47 12.17
CA PHE A 410 -3.47 2.82 12.69
C PHE A 410 -4.69 3.72 12.48
N ALA A 411 -5.18 3.80 11.25
CA ALA A 411 -6.34 4.63 10.93
C ALA A 411 -7.61 4.11 11.61
N SER A 412 -7.80 2.78 11.71
CA SER A 412 -8.99 2.21 12.37
C SER A 412 -9.09 2.58 13.84
N ILE A 413 -7.96 2.62 14.56
CA ILE A 413 -7.92 3.07 15.95
C ILE A 413 -8.44 4.52 16.06
N LEU A 414 -7.91 5.42 15.23
CA LEU A 414 -8.25 6.84 15.29
C LEU A 414 -9.69 7.12 14.83
N ARG A 415 -10.19 6.33 13.88
CA ARG A 415 -11.59 6.38 13.44
C ARG A 415 -12.53 5.88 14.52
N SER A 416 -12.24 4.74 15.14
CA SER A 416 -13.11 4.15 16.16
C SER A 416 -13.20 4.98 17.44
N VAL A 417 -12.12 5.67 17.82
CA VAL A 417 -12.15 6.64 18.93
C VAL A 417 -12.71 8.02 18.50
N GLN A 418 -13.16 8.15 17.24
CA GLN A 418 -13.74 9.38 16.68
C GLN A 418 -12.86 10.62 16.91
N LEU A 419 -11.54 10.45 16.61
CA LEU A 419 -10.56 11.53 16.77
C LEU A 419 -11.02 12.79 16.03
N GLN A 420 -11.08 13.91 16.75
CA GLN A 420 -11.42 15.21 16.17
C GLN A 420 -10.18 15.85 15.55
N TRP A 421 -10.35 16.45 14.37
CA TRP A 421 -9.28 17.21 13.75
C TRP A 421 -9.01 18.52 14.51
N ASP A 422 -7.73 18.82 14.70
CA ASP A 422 -7.25 20.07 15.30
C ASP A 422 -6.04 20.58 14.50
N PRO A 423 -6.17 21.68 13.73
CA PRO A 423 -5.07 22.25 12.92
C PRO A 423 -3.81 22.58 13.74
N ALA A 424 -3.96 23.00 15.00
CA ALA A 424 -2.83 23.33 15.87
C ALA A 424 -1.90 22.12 16.14
N ARG A 425 -2.35 20.89 15.83
CA ARG A 425 -1.64 19.63 16.07
C ARG A 425 -1.14 18.94 14.82
N ALA A 426 -1.33 19.55 13.64
CA ALA A 426 -0.95 18.96 12.36
C ALA A 426 0.51 18.50 12.33
N THR A 427 1.45 19.31 12.82
CA THR A 427 2.88 18.97 12.88
C THR A 427 3.16 17.80 13.83
N ASN A 428 2.53 17.80 15.00
CA ASN A 428 2.69 16.70 15.97
C ASN A 428 2.10 15.40 15.42
N LEU A 429 0.96 15.46 14.75
CA LEU A 429 0.37 14.29 14.09
C LEU A 429 1.31 13.75 13.02
N SER A 430 1.92 14.61 12.19
CA SER A 430 2.86 14.17 11.15
C SER A 430 4.04 13.37 11.71
N SER A 431 4.64 13.86 12.79
CA SER A 431 5.75 13.17 13.45
C SER A 431 5.31 11.86 14.11
N THR A 432 4.14 11.85 14.74
CA THR A 432 3.56 10.66 15.37
C THR A 432 3.20 9.60 14.33
N VAL A 433 2.56 9.98 13.23
CA VAL A 433 2.23 9.08 12.10
C VAL A 433 3.48 8.37 11.62
N LEU A 434 4.55 9.13 11.30
CA LEU A 434 5.78 8.52 10.81
C LEU A 434 6.42 7.59 11.83
N SER A 435 6.53 8.01 13.09
CA SER A 435 7.18 7.19 14.11
C SER A 435 6.41 5.89 14.38
N GLN A 436 5.10 5.95 14.49
CA GLN A 436 4.28 4.77 14.79
C GLN A 436 4.18 3.82 13.59
N LEU A 437 4.00 4.34 12.38
CA LEU A 437 3.95 3.50 11.18
C LEU A 437 5.31 2.90 10.83
N SER A 438 6.42 3.58 11.16
CA SER A 438 7.77 3.02 11.07
C SER A 438 7.95 1.82 12.02
N LEU A 439 7.49 1.94 13.28
CA LEU A 439 7.52 0.82 14.23
C LEU A 439 6.64 -0.36 13.80
N LEU A 440 5.57 -0.10 13.08
CA LEU A 440 4.68 -1.11 12.51
C LEU A 440 5.19 -1.68 11.17
N GLY A 441 6.25 -1.10 10.59
CA GLY A 441 6.86 -1.55 9.34
C GLY A 441 6.18 -1.05 8.05
N GLN A 442 5.24 -0.10 8.13
CA GLN A 442 4.57 0.45 6.92
C GLN A 442 4.45 1.98 6.98
N VAL A 443 5.43 2.67 6.46
CA VAL A 443 5.32 4.11 6.21
C VAL A 443 4.73 4.34 4.82
N PRO A 444 3.67 5.15 4.65
CA PRO A 444 3.09 5.39 3.33
C PRO A 444 4.10 5.87 2.30
N LEU A 445 4.05 5.30 1.09
CA LEU A 445 4.87 5.67 -0.07
C LEU A 445 6.38 5.44 0.11
N ALA A 446 6.82 4.67 1.12
CA ALA A 446 8.22 4.53 1.49
C ALA A 446 8.79 3.11 1.30
N TRP A 447 8.10 2.23 0.56
CA TRP A 447 8.64 0.92 0.22
C TRP A 447 9.82 1.05 -0.74
N GLU A 448 10.92 0.30 -0.46
CA GLU A 448 12.20 0.51 -1.12
C GLU A 448 12.26 -0.04 -2.55
N THR A 449 11.59 -1.16 -2.80
CA THR A 449 11.66 -1.90 -4.07
C THR A 449 10.42 -1.64 -4.95
N PRO A 450 10.50 -1.82 -6.27
CA PRO A 450 9.41 -1.49 -7.20
C PRO A 450 8.13 -2.30 -7.01
N ASP A 451 8.19 -3.46 -6.33
CA ASP A 451 7.08 -4.39 -6.12
C ASP A 451 6.01 -3.89 -5.12
N GLY A 452 6.32 -2.87 -4.32
CA GLY A 452 5.42 -2.30 -3.31
C GLY A 452 5.26 -3.15 -2.06
N TYR A 453 4.55 -2.62 -1.05
CA TYR A 453 4.28 -3.34 0.19
C TYR A 453 3.50 -4.64 -0.07
N PRO A 454 3.91 -5.76 0.54
CA PRO A 454 3.21 -7.04 0.39
C PRO A 454 1.80 -6.99 0.98
N ASP A 455 0.86 -7.66 0.31
CA ASP A 455 -0.54 -7.76 0.74
C ASP A 455 -0.87 -9.14 1.34
N PHE A 456 0.12 -9.73 2.03
CA PHE A 456 0.03 -11.03 2.70
C PHE A 456 0.07 -10.86 4.22
N ASP A 457 -0.86 -11.52 4.92
CA ASP A 457 -1.04 -11.41 6.37
C ASP A 457 0.21 -11.86 7.14
N ALA A 458 0.92 -12.89 6.66
CA ALA A 458 2.14 -13.39 7.27
C ALA A 458 3.24 -12.33 7.43
N HIS A 459 3.31 -11.36 6.52
CA HIS A 459 4.26 -10.25 6.60
C HIS A 459 3.98 -9.33 7.80
N TRP A 460 2.72 -9.19 8.19
CA TRP A 460 2.24 -8.25 9.20
C TRP A 460 1.96 -8.85 10.58
N THR A 461 2.17 -10.17 10.75
CA THR A 461 1.82 -10.94 11.96
C THR A 461 3.03 -11.39 12.78
N THR A 462 4.20 -10.78 12.57
CA THR A 462 5.39 -11.09 13.39
C THR A 462 5.18 -10.70 14.85
N ALA A 463 5.85 -11.37 15.79
CA ALA A 463 5.74 -11.06 17.23
C ALA A 463 6.04 -9.58 17.53
N GLY A 464 7.07 -9.00 16.89
CA GLY A 464 7.40 -7.59 17.04
C GLY A 464 6.29 -6.66 16.54
N ALA A 465 5.67 -6.98 15.40
CA ALA A 465 4.55 -6.22 14.86
C ALA A 465 3.33 -6.28 15.80
N MET A 466 3.04 -7.43 16.40
CA MET A 466 1.92 -7.56 17.36
C MET A 466 2.14 -6.73 18.62
N VAL A 467 3.35 -6.74 19.20
CA VAL A 467 3.69 -5.87 20.34
C VAL A 467 3.56 -4.39 19.98
N ALA A 468 4.05 -3.98 18.78
CA ALA A 468 3.91 -2.61 18.31
C ALA A 468 2.42 -2.20 18.15
N ARG A 469 1.55 -3.11 17.67
CA ARG A 469 0.10 -2.89 17.57
C ARG A 469 -0.55 -2.69 18.93
N TRP A 470 -0.24 -3.50 19.93
CA TRP A 470 -0.76 -3.35 21.29
C TRP A 470 -0.31 -2.03 21.94
N ASN A 471 0.95 -1.65 21.75
CA ASN A 471 1.46 -0.35 22.20
C ASN A 471 0.73 0.80 21.50
N LEU A 472 0.49 0.69 20.20
CA LEU A 472 -0.26 1.70 19.44
C LEU A 472 -1.71 1.84 19.94
N ALA A 473 -2.40 0.74 20.25
CA ALA A 473 -3.74 0.76 20.83
C ALA A 473 -3.77 1.51 22.16
N THR A 474 -2.76 1.28 23.02
CA THR A 474 -2.60 2.00 24.28
C THR A 474 -2.32 3.48 24.07
N LEU A 475 -1.45 3.84 23.13
CA LEU A 475 -1.18 5.23 22.77
C LEU A 475 -2.42 5.92 22.20
N GLY A 476 -3.17 5.25 21.32
CA GLY A 476 -4.41 5.76 20.74
C GLY A 476 -5.45 6.08 21.79
N SER A 477 -5.66 5.18 22.76
CA SER A 477 -6.58 5.38 23.88
C SER A 477 -6.15 6.51 24.84
N ASN A 478 -4.86 6.89 24.81
CA ASN A 478 -4.29 7.99 25.60
C ASN A 478 -4.00 9.25 24.76
N SER A 479 -4.62 9.39 23.58
CA SER A 479 -4.51 10.59 22.74
C SER A 479 -3.09 10.86 22.26
N PHE A 480 -2.25 9.83 22.05
CA PHE A 480 -0.87 9.95 21.57
C PHE A 480 0.02 10.89 22.41
N GLY A 481 -0.20 10.95 23.72
CA GLY A 481 0.61 11.78 24.62
C GLY A 481 0.35 13.29 24.52
N ALA A 482 -0.69 13.70 23.83
CA ALA A 482 -1.05 15.11 23.74
C ALA A 482 -1.53 15.66 25.11
N PRO A 483 -1.30 16.97 25.39
CA PRO A 483 -1.67 17.59 26.67
C PRO A 483 -3.18 17.60 26.95
N SER A 484 -4.02 17.44 25.94
CA SER A 484 -5.48 17.33 26.10
C SER A 484 -5.99 16.09 25.38
N PRO A 485 -7.01 15.41 25.88
CA PRO A 485 -7.61 14.28 25.19
C PRO A 485 -8.15 14.73 23.84
N GLN A 486 -7.76 14.01 22.76
CA GLN A 486 -8.23 14.26 21.40
C GLN A 486 -9.56 13.57 21.11
N PHE A 487 -10.02 12.75 22.03
CA PHE A 487 -11.35 12.15 22.01
C PHE A 487 -11.93 12.10 23.41
N ASP A 488 -13.26 12.07 23.47
CA ASP A 488 -13.99 11.90 24.71
C ASP A 488 -14.34 10.40 24.91
N ALA A 489 -13.72 9.79 25.92
CA ALA A 489 -13.98 8.38 26.27
C ALA A 489 -15.44 8.14 26.68
N ASN A 490 -16.12 9.15 27.25
CA ASN A 490 -17.53 9.03 27.60
C ASN A 490 -18.42 9.01 26.35
N ARG A 491 -17.99 9.68 25.27
CA ARG A 491 -18.69 9.60 23.98
C ARG A 491 -18.67 8.19 23.40
N ILE A 492 -17.55 7.46 23.58
CA ILE A 492 -17.42 6.06 23.17
C ILE A 492 -18.32 5.15 24.03
N LEU A 493 -18.36 5.38 25.35
CA LEU A 493 -19.13 4.55 26.28
C LEU A 493 -20.61 4.95 26.36
N GLY A 494 -20.99 6.11 25.81
CA GLY A 494 -22.36 6.60 25.75
C GLY A 494 -22.88 7.24 27.04
N THR A 495 -24.09 7.81 26.93
CA THR A 495 -24.82 8.45 28.04
C THR A 495 -26.17 7.76 28.19
N PRO A 496 -26.57 7.39 29.41
CA PRO A 496 -25.89 7.57 30.72
C PRO A 496 -24.60 6.72 30.81
N ALA A 497 -23.71 7.07 31.76
CA ALA A 497 -22.48 6.32 31.99
C ALA A 497 -22.75 4.83 32.25
N PRO A 498 -21.80 3.93 31.90
CA PRO A 498 -21.96 2.50 32.18
C PRO A 498 -22.27 2.22 33.67
N ALA A 499 -23.12 1.24 33.93
CA ALA A 499 -23.42 0.84 35.32
C ALA A 499 -22.32 -0.03 35.92
N THR A 500 -21.72 -0.90 35.12
CA THR A 500 -20.69 -1.86 35.52
C THR A 500 -19.52 -1.89 34.54
N VAL A 501 -18.42 -2.54 34.93
CA VAL A 501 -17.27 -2.80 34.05
C VAL A 501 -17.68 -3.66 32.85
N GLY A 502 -18.56 -4.67 33.08
CA GLY A 502 -19.10 -5.47 31.98
C GLY A 502 -19.85 -4.63 30.94
N ASP A 503 -20.74 -3.74 31.41
CA ASP A 503 -21.48 -2.80 30.55
C ASP A 503 -20.52 -1.85 29.77
N ALA A 504 -19.45 -1.36 30.41
CA ALA A 504 -18.46 -0.52 29.76
C ALA A 504 -17.70 -1.27 28.65
N ILE A 505 -17.32 -2.52 28.89
CA ILE A 505 -16.64 -3.37 27.88
C ILE A 505 -17.58 -3.61 26.68
N ASP A 506 -18.84 -3.96 26.94
CA ASP A 506 -19.81 -4.28 25.90
C ASP A 506 -20.12 -3.04 25.04
N ARG A 507 -20.29 -1.86 25.65
CA ARG A 507 -20.47 -0.59 24.93
C ARG A 507 -19.24 -0.19 24.10
N ALA A 508 -18.03 -0.34 24.67
CA ALA A 508 -16.80 -0.07 23.95
C ALA A 508 -16.65 -1.02 22.74
N ALA A 509 -17.02 -2.28 22.88
CA ALA A 509 -17.00 -3.24 21.77
C ALA A 509 -17.92 -2.81 20.63
N ILE A 510 -19.17 -2.50 20.92
CA ILE A 510 -20.12 -2.02 19.90
C ILE A 510 -19.61 -0.73 19.22
N ALA A 511 -19.10 0.22 20.00
CA ALA A 511 -18.63 1.50 19.44
C ALA A 511 -17.37 1.36 18.57
N ILE A 512 -16.45 0.45 18.92
CA ILE A 512 -15.15 0.28 18.27
C ILE A 512 -15.22 -0.78 17.16
N LEU A 513 -15.84 -1.92 17.45
CA LEU A 513 -15.89 -3.06 16.54
C LEU A 513 -17.15 -3.09 15.69
N GLY A 514 -18.24 -2.43 16.10
CA GLY A 514 -19.56 -2.53 15.50
C GLY A 514 -20.31 -3.81 15.85
N GLU A 515 -19.75 -4.64 16.74
CA GLU A 515 -20.31 -5.93 17.16
C GLU A 515 -19.91 -6.27 18.61
N PRO A 516 -20.58 -7.22 19.27
CA PRO A 516 -20.17 -7.73 20.57
C PRO A 516 -18.80 -8.42 20.51
N LEU A 517 -18.09 -8.42 21.64
CA LEU A 517 -16.88 -9.22 21.78
C LEU A 517 -17.22 -10.72 21.82
N GLU A 518 -16.31 -11.51 21.27
CA GLU A 518 -16.28 -12.93 21.54
C GLU A 518 -16.12 -13.19 23.04
N ALA A 519 -16.75 -14.26 23.54
CA ALA A 519 -16.74 -14.61 24.96
C ALA A 519 -15.31 -14.75 25.53
N SER A 520 -14.39 -15.31 24.76
CA SER A 520 -12.97 -15.45 25.09
C SER A 520 -12.27 -14.10 25.26
N SER A 521 -12.46 -13.19 24.32
CA SER A 521 -11.89 -11.83 24.36
C SER A 521 -12.46 -11.03 25.53
N ARG A 522 -13.77 -11.13 25.76
CA ARG A 522 -14.43 -10.48 26.90
C ARG A 522 -13.91 -10.98 28.24
N ALA A 523 -13.76 -12.30 28.39
CA ALA A 523 -13.20 -12.91 29.59
C ALA A 523 -11.74 -12.50 29.84
N ALA A 524 -10.92 -12.44 28.76
CA ALA A 524 -9.54 -12.00 28.84
C ALA A 524 -9.42 -10.53 29.30
N ILE A 525 -10.28 -9.63 28.82
CA ILE A 525 -10.30 -8.22 29.25
C ILE A 525 -10.68 -8.13 30.76
N LEU A 526 -11.68 -8.85 31.21
CA LEU A 526 -12.07 -8.88 32.65
C LEU A 526 -10.91 -9.39 33.50
N SER A 527 -10.24 -10.46 33.07
CA SER A 527 -9.08 -11.02 33.78
C SER A 527 -7.91 -10.02 33.82
N ALA A 528 -7.56 -9.40 32.68
CA ALA A 528 -6.48 -8.43 32.60
C ALA A 528 -6.75 -7.15 33.43
N SER A 529 -8.01 -6.76 33.56
CA SER A 529 -8.41 -5.61 34.38
C SER A 529 -8.46 -5.91 35.88
N GLY A 530 -8.39 -7.18 36.28
CA GLY A 530 -8.59 -7.61 37.66
C GLY A 530 -10.01 -7.34 38.19
N GLN A 531 -11.01 -7.22 37.31
CA GLN A 531 -12.38 -6.84 37.61
C GLN A 531 -13.36 -7.97 37.26
N THR A 532 -14.56 -7.89 37.80
CA THR A 532 -15.69 -8.75 37.41
C THR A 532 -16.66 -7.97 36.52
N SER A 533 -17.51 -8.67 35.80
CA SER A 533 -18.53 -8.03 34.95
C SER A 533 -19.52 -7.17 35.75
N THR A 534 -19.74 -7.51 37.03
CA THR A 534 -20.65 -6.83 37.93
C THR A 534 -20.00 -5.72 38.77
N THR A 535 -18.66 -5.54 38.67
CA THR A 535 -17.96 -4.46 39.39
C THR A 535 -18.56 -3.12 39.00
N PRO A 536 -18.98 -2.26 39.95
CA PRO A 536 -19.55 -0.95 39.66
C PRO A 536 -18.56 -0.06 38.91
N TRP A 537 -19.03 0.65 37.87
CA TRP A 537 -18.23 1.59 37.11
C TRP A 537 -17.92 2.84 37.95
N LYS A 538 -16.65 3.22 38.08
CA LYS A 538 -16.26 4.27 39.02
C LYS A 538 -15.65 5.54 38.44
N THR A 539 -14.91 5.51 37.31
CA THR A 539 -14.16 6.70 36.84
C THR A 539 -13.82 6.70 35.38
N THR A 540 -13.56 7.90 34.83
CA THR A 540 -13.07 8.12 33.45
C THR A 540 -11.68 7.52 33.20
N SER A 541 -10.83 7.33 34.22
CA SER A 541 -9.52 6.69 34.03
C SER A 541 -9.65 5.21 33.59
N ASN A 542 -10.71 4.54 34.03
CA ASN A 542 -10.99 3.17 33.61
C ASN A 542 -11.48 3.09 32.15
N ALA A 543 -12.12 4.15 31.64
CA ALA A 543 -12.64 4.19 30.28
C ALA A 543 -11.54 4.02 29.23
N ARG A 544 -10.40 4.71 29.36
CA ARG A 544 -9.27 4.59 28.44
C ARG A 544 -8.66 3.19 28.45
N ALA A 545 -8.55 2.56 29.63
CA ALA A 545 -8.04 1.21 29.75
C ALA A 545 -8.97 0.20 29.06
N VAL A 546 -10.28 0.30 29.26
CA VAL A 546 -11.27 -0.55 28.58
C VAL A 546 -11.19 -0.38 27.07
N ILE A 547 -11.13 0.87 26.58
CA ILE A 547 -10.98 1.16 25.16
C ILE A 547 -9.67 0.56 24.62
N ALA A 548 -8.55 0.71 25.33
CA ALA A 548 -7.27 0.11 24.93
C ALA A 548 -7.36 -1.42 24.81
N TYR A 549 -7.98 -2.09 25.78
CA TYR A 549 -8.13 -3.54 25.73
C TYR A 549 -9.01 -4.00 24.55
N VAL A 550 -10.11 -3.31 24.26
CA VAL A 550 -10.95 -3.63 23.10
C VAL A 550 -10.17 -3.43 21.80
N LEU A 551 -9.40 -2.36 21.67
CA LEU A 551 -8.56 -2.10 20.51
C LEU A 551 -7.45 -3.15 20.30
N GLN A 552 -7.01 -3.84 21.38
CA GLN A 552 -5.99 -4.89 21.33
C GLN A 552 -6.54 -6.28 20.99
N THR A 553 -7.87 -6.46 20.97
CA THR A 553 -8.48 -7.77 20.70
C THR A 553 -8.17 -8.30 19.31
N PRO A 554 -8.15 -9.62 19.09
CA PRO A 554 -8.03 -10.22 17.77
C PRO A 554 -9.08 -9.71 16.78
N GLN A 555 -10.33 -9.48 17.23
CA GLN A 555 -11.41 -8.96 16.39
C GLN A 555 -11.09 -7.58 15.79
N ASN A 556 -10.29 -6.74 16.46
CA ASN A 556 -9.85 -5.46 15.89
C ASN A 556 -8.63 -5.60 14.97
N GLN A 557 -7.91 -6.72 14.99
CA GLN A 557 -6.78 -6.95 14.09
C GLN A 557 -7.23 -7.34 12.68
N ILE A 558 -8.43 -7.86 12.52
CA ILE A 558 -8.99 -8.40 11.28
C ILE A 558 -10.09 -7.50 10.71
N ARG A 559 -10.37 -7.71 9.41
CA ARG A 559 -11.41 -6.99 8.67
C ARG A 559 -12.18 -7.89 7.71
#